data_da8407d436d04d4d195794a6cdafde16
#
_entry.id   da8407d436d04d4d195794a6cdafde16
#
_cell.length_a   1.000
_cell.length_b   1.000
_cell.length_c   1.000
_cell.angle_alpha   90.00
_cell.angle_beta   90.00
_cell.angle_gamma   90.00
#
_symmetry.space_group_name_H-M   'P 1'
#
loop_
_entity.id
_entity.type
_entity.pdbx_description
1 polymer ?
#
loop_
_entity_poly.entity_id
_entity_poly.type
_entity_poly.pdbx_seq_one_letter_code
_entity_poly.pdbx_strand_id
1 'polypeptide(L)'
;SVARGLGDVYKRQVKDATGNDIALYHQVWQAGAILLPVQSVGVMGDERTYERAVALRAVTSTDAMTADWAHLPYEFMAKVSNDIINKVKGVNRVCYDISSKPPATIEWE
;
A
#
# COMPACT_ATOMS: atom_id res chain seq x y z
N SER A 1 7.62 -11.71 2.45
CA SER A 1 7.91 -10.29 2.64
C SER A 1 6.69 -9.43 2.36
N VAL A 2 6.72 -8.20 2.81
CA VAL A 2 5.62 -7.24 2.55
C VAL A 2 5.44 -7.04 1.05
N ALA A 3 6.52 -6.85 0.31
CA ALA A 3 6.46 -6.63 -1.13
C ALA A 3 5.88 -7.84 -1.87
N ARG A 4 6.16 -9.04 -1.40
CA ARG A 4 5.64 -10.25 -2.01
C ARG A 4 4.13 -10.39 -1.80
N GLY A 5 3.67 -10.14 -0.58
CA GLY A 5 2.24 -10.16 -0.28
C GLY A 5 1.48 -9.13 -1.09
N LEU A 6 2.07 -7.94 -1.26
CA LEU A 6 1.49 -6.89 -2.07
C LEU A 6 1.40 -7.32 -3.55
N GLY A 7 2.44 -7.97 -4.07
CA GLY A 7 2.44 -8.48 -5.44
C GLY A 7 1.35 -9.51 -5.70
N ASP A 8 1.10 -10.40 -4.74
CA ASP A 8 0.04 -11.40 -4.86
C ASP A 8 -1.34 -10.75 -4.93
N VAL A 9 -1.53 -9.66 -4.20
CA VAL A 9 -2.82 -8.97 -4.16
C VAL A 9 -3.06 -8.15 -5.42
N TYR A 10 -2.01 -7.67 -6.09
CA TYR A 10 -2.15 -6.92 -7.36
C TYR A 10 -2.76 -7.73 -8.49
N LYS A 11 -2.68 -9.02 -8.42
CA LYS A 11 -3.24 -9.89 -9.47
C LYS A 11 -4.75 -10.02 -9.38
N ARG A 12 -5.38 -9.44 -8.35
CA ARG A 12 -6.82 -9.48 -8.22
C ARG A 12 -7.50 -8.68 -9.31
N GLN A 13 -8.65 -9.17 -9.72
CA GLN A 13 -9.49 -8.46 -10.67
C GLN A 13 -10.28 -7.36 -9.97
N VAL A 14 -10.27 -6.18 -10.57
CA VAL A 14 -11.12 -5.06 -10.16
C VAL A 14 -11.76 -4.48 -11.40
N LYS A 15 -12.83 -3.73 -11.23
CA LYS A 15 -13.49 -3.07 -12.35
C LYS A 15 -12.79 -1.77 -12.69
N ASP A 16 -12.57 -1.54 -13.99
CA ASP A 16 -12.04 -0.25 -14.44
C ASP A 16 -13.14 0.82 -14.49
N ALA A 17 -12.81 2.00 -14.99
CA ALA A 17 -13.74 3.12 -15.06
C ALA A 17 -14.94 2.84 -15.97
N THR A 18 -14.84 1.89 -16.88
CA THR A 18 -15.92 1.50 -17.79
C THR A 18 -16.74 0.31 -17.28
N GLY A 19 -16.36 -0.23 -16.13
CA GLY A 19 -17.03 -1.37 -15.53
C GLY A 19 -16.49 -2.74 -15.94
N ASN A 20 -15.45 -2.78 -16.77
CA ASN A 20 -14.82 -4.02 -17.18
C ASN A 20 -13.86 -4.53 -16.11
N ASP A 21 -13.83 -5.84 -15.91
CA ASP A 21 -12.90 -6.46 -14.97
C ASP A 21 -11.49 -6.45 -15.55
N ILE A 22 -10.55 -5.84 -14.82
CA ILE A 22 -9.13 -5.91 -15.15
C ILE A 22 -8.35 -6.20 -13.88
N ALA A 23 -7.18 -6.82 -14.03
CA ALA A 23 -6.32 -7.04 -12.89
C ALA A 23 -5.86 -5.69 -12.34
N LEU A 24 -5.86 -5.55 -11.03
CA LEU A 24 -5.39 -4.34 -10.37
C LEU A 24 -3.97 -3.99 -10.80
N TYR A 25 -3.16 -4.99 -11.05
CA TYR A 25 -1.81 -4.88 -11.57
C TYR A 25 -1.72 -4.00 -12.83
N HIS A 26 -2.73 -4.05 -13.71
CA HIS A 26 -2.73 -3.27 -14.95
C HIS A 26 -3.15 -1.81 -14.75
N GLN A 27 -3.73 -1.48 -13.60
CA GLN A 27 -4.14 -0.12 -13.28
C GLN A 27 -3.04 0.69 -12.61
N VAL A 28 -2.04 0.02 -12.05
CA VAL A 28 -1.01 0.64 -11.23
C VAL A 28 0.29 0.66 -12.00
N TRP A 29 0.89 1.84 -12.12
CA TRP A 29 2.20 2.02 -12.76
C TRP A 29 3.30 1.40 -11.92
N GLN A 30 3.35 1.75 -10.64
CA GLN A 30 4.38 1.29 -9.71
C GLN A 30 3.82 1.24 -8.31
N ALA A 31 4.30 0.29 -7.55
CA ALA A 31 3.88 0.15 -6.17
C ALA A 31 5.00 -0.42 -5.32
N GLY A 32 4.93 -0.14 -4.04
CA GLY A 32 5.90 -0.65 -3.09
C GLY A 32 5.42 -0.48 -1.66
N ALA A 33 6.24 -1.00 -0.75
CA ALA A 33 6.02 -0.89 0.68
C ALA A 33 7.31 -0.41 1.32
N ILE A 34 7.21 0.54 2.23
CA ILE A 34 8.33 1.14 2.92
C ILE A 34 8.20 0.84 4.40
N LEU A 35 9.21 0.18 4.99
CA LEU A 35 9.27 -0.01 6.42
C LEU A 35 9.81 1.27 7.04
N LEU A 36 8.98 1.95 7.83
CA LEU A 36 9.35 3.22 8.43
C LEU A 36 10.22 2.98 9.66
N PRO A 37 11.29 3.78 9.86
CA PRO A 37 12.18 3.63 11.01
C PRO A 37 11.61 4.36 12.23
N VAL A 38 10.32 4.27 12.46
CA VAL A 38 9.65 4.92 13.57
C VAL A 38 8.89 3.89 14.37
N GLN A 39 8.77 4.15 15.66
CA GLN A 39 8.02 3.31 16.56
C GLN A 39 6.55 3.69 16.51
N SER A 40 5.70 2.70 16.33
CA SER A 40 4.25 2.88 16.30
C SER A 40 3.63 2.20 17.51
N VAL A 41 2.76 2.91 18.19
CA VAL A 41 2.05 2.37 19.34
C VAL A 41 0.86 1.56 18.85
N GLY A 42 0.74 0.33 19.35
CA GLY A 42 -0.39 -0.54 19.10
C GLY A 42 -0.95 -1.10 20.39
N VAL A 43 -2.00 -1.87 20.27
CA VAL A 43 -2.65 -2.54 21.40
C VAL A 43 -2.88 -4.00 21.03
N MET A 44 -2.46 -4.89 21.94
CA MET A 44 -2.72 -6.31 21.82
C MET A 44 -3.34 -6.77 23.14
N GLY A 45 -4.64 -7.08 23.12
CA GLY A 45 -5.38 -7.32 24.34
C GLY A 45 -5.42 -6.05 25.19
N ASP A 46 -4.96 -6.12 26.43
CA ASP A 46 -4.90 -4.98 27.35
C ASP A 46 -3.53 -4.29 27.38
N GLU A 47 -2.59 -4.75 26.55
CA GLU A 47 -1.22 -4.26 26.58
C GLU A 47 -0.90 -3.40 25.37
N ARG A 48 -0.07 -2.36 25.57
CA ARG A 48 0.49 -1.58 24.50
C ARG A 48 1.65 -2.32 23.84
N THR A 49 1.72 -2.21 22.54
CA THR A 49 2.85 -2.72 21.77
C THR A 49 3.58 -1.56 21.11
N TYR A 50 4.88 -1.75 20.86
CA TYR A 50 5.73 -0.74 20.23
C TYR A 50 6.45 -1.43 19.08
N GLU A 51 5.90 -1.25 17.89
CA GLU A 51 6.41 -1.89 16.69
C GLU A 51 6.57 -0.84 15.61
N ARG A 52 6.74 -1.26 14.37
CA ARG A 52 6.97 -0.33 13.28
C ARG A 52 5.73 -0.15 12.42
N ALA A 53 5.74 0.94 11.64
CA ALA A 53 4.72 1.20 10.64
C ALA A 53 5.28 0.90 9.26
N VAL A 54 4.39 0.48 8.36
CA VAL A 54 4.69 0.32 6.93
C VAL A 54 3.87 1.35 6.17
N ALA A 55 4.51 2.05 5.23
CA ALA A 55 3.81 2.91 4.30
C ALA A 55 3.69 2.20 2.96
N LEU A 56 2.50 2.13 2.44
CA LEU A 56 2.24 1.62 1.09
C LEU A 56 2.27 2.77 0.10
N ARG A 57 2.83 2.53 -1.06
CA ARG A 57 2.87 3.51 -2.15
C ARG A 57 2.43 2.81 -3.44
N ALA A 58 1.38 3.32 -4.07
CA ALA A 58 0.96 2.87 -5.38
C ALA A 58 0.54 4.09 -6.19
N VAL A 59 1.02 4.21 -7.41
CA VAL A 59 0.79 5.38 -8.25
C VAL A 59 0.34 4.97 -9.64
N THR A 60 -0.39 5.89 -10.27
CA THR A 60 -0.70 5.84 -11.69
C THR A 60 0.07 6.95 -12.39
N SER A 61 0.56 6.69 -13.58
CA SER A 61 1.31 7.67 -14.35
C SER A 61 1.27 7.28 -15.82
N THR A 62 1.43 8.29 -16.71
CA THR A 62 1.56 8.04 -18.14
C THR A 62 2.99 8.28 -18.63
N ASP A 63 3.75 9.12 -17.95
CA ASP A 63 5.06 9.57 -18.43
C ASP A 63 6.14 9.60 -17.34
N ALA A 64 5.82 9.19 -16.13
CA ALA A 64 6.68 9.21 -14.95
C ALA A 64 7.10 10.61 -14.48
N MET A 65 6.82 11.67 -15.23
CA MET A 65 7.10 13.04 -14.80
C MET A 65 6.06 13.54 -13.80
N THR A 66 4.80 13.14 -14.02
CA THR A 66 3.72 13.39 -13.08
C THR A 66 3.09 12.05 -12.70
N ALA A 67 2.63 11.95 -11.48
CA ALA A 67 1.99 10.74 -11.00
C ALA A 67 0.97 11.07 -9.92
N ASP A 68 -0.13 10.34 -9.92
CA ASP A 68 -1.13 10.41 -8.87
C ASP A 68 -1.07 9.13 -8.05
N TRP A 69 -1.43 9.24 -6.77
CA TRP A 69 -1.61 8.05 -5.96
C TRP A 69 -2.79 7.23 -6.50
N ALA A 70 -2.63 5.92 -6.50
CA ALA A 70 -3.67 5.04 -7.03
C ALA A 70 -4.85 4.95 -6.07
N HIS A 71 -6.06 5.13 -6.60
CA HIS A 71 -7.30 5.05 -5.83
C HIS A 71 -7.71 3.58 -5.72
N LEU A 72 -7.11 2.88 -4.79
CA LEU A 72 -7.37 1.46 -4.59
C LEU A 72 -8.71 1.26 -3.89
N PRO A 73 -9.44 0.17 -4.18
CA PRO A 73 -10.66 -0.14 -3.46
C PRO A 73 -10.43 -0.24 -1.96
N TYR A 74 -11.36 0.27 -1.17
CA TYR A 74 -11.22 0.26 0.30
C TYR A 74 -11.10 -1.15 0.86
N GLU A 75 -11.87 -2.09 0.34
CA GLU A 75 -11.83 -3.49 0.76
C GLU A 75 -10.46 -4.11 0.50
N PHE A 76 -9.86 -3.76 -0.62
CA PHE A 76 -8.53 -4.19 -0.99
C PHE A 76 -7.49 -3.63 -0.01
N MET A 77 -7.56 -2.35 0.29
CA MET A 77 -6.64 -1.73 1.24
C MET A 77 -6.77 -2.33 2.64
N ALA A 78 -8.00 -2.58 3.07
CA ALA A 78 -8.24 -3.22 4.37
C ALA A 78 -7.64 -4.62 4.42
N LYS A 79 -7.80 -5.39 3.34
CA LYS A 79 -7.23 -6.73 3.27
C LYS A 79 -5.71 -6.72 3.26
N VAL A 80 -5.10 -5.84 2.50
CA VAL A 80 -3.64 -5.71 2.46
C VAL A 80 -3.10 -5.34 3.83
N SER A 81 -3.73 -4.38 4.49
CA SER A 81 -3.36 -3.97 5.84
C SER A 81 -3.41 -5.14 6.82
N ASN A 82 -4.50 -5.89 6.81
CA ASN A 82 -4.66 -7.05 7.69
C ASN A 82 -3.63 -8.14 7.38
N ASP A 83 -3.39 -8.41 6.11
CA ASP A 83 -2.42 -9.42 5.70
C ASP A 83 -1.00 -9.05 6.15
N ILE A 84 -0.62 -7.79 6.00
CA ILE A 84 0.70 -7.32 6.41
C ILE A 84 0.84 -7.45 7.93
N ILE A 85 -0.11 -6.94 8.69
CA ILE A 85 -0.04 -6.96 10.15
C ILE A 85 -0.02 -8.40 10.68
N ASN A 86 -0.78 -9.28 10.06
CA ASN A 86 -0.85 -10.67 10.52
C ASN A 86 0.35 -11.52 10.11
N LYS A 87 0.98 -11.20 8.98
CA LYS A 87 2.04 -12.05 8.41
C LYS A 87 3.44 -11.52 8.64
N VAL A 88 3.59 -10.22 8.88
CA VAL A 88 4.89 -9.59 9.07
C VAL A 88 5.07 -9.25 10.54
N LYS A 89 6.02 -9.92 11.19
CA LYS A 89 6.34 -9.64 12.58
C LYS A 89 6.97 -8.27 12.71
N GLY A 90 6.61 -7.55 13.77
CA GLY A 90 7.21 -6.26 14.06
C GLY A 90 6.51 -5.09 13.38
N VAL A 91 5.36 -5.31 12.76
CA VAL A 91 4.55 -4.27 12.14
C VAL A 91 3.17 -4.25 12.76
N ASN A 92 2.76 -3.10 13.28
CA ASN A 92 1.43 -2.95 13.87
C ASN A 92 0.60 -1.84 13.21
N ARG A 93 1.11 -1.22 12.16
CA ARG A 93 0.40 -0.13 11.48
C ARG A 93 0.74 -0.09 10.01
N VAL A 94 -0.29 0.09 9.19
CA VAL A 94 -0.13 0.28 7.74
C VAL A 94 -0.74 1.61 7.37
N CYS A 95 0.03 2.45 6.65
CA CYS A 95 -0.41 3.73 6.12
C CYS A 95 -0.35 3.69 4.61
N TYR A 96 -1.15 4.52 3.95
CA TYR A 96 -1.11 4.66 2.50
C TYR A 96 -0.67 6.07 2.14
N ASP A 97 0.38 6.19 1.33
CA ASP A 97 0.89 7.48 0.88
C ASP A 97 0.01 8.01 -0.25
N ILE A 98 -0.72 9.08 0.03
CA ILE A 98 -1.65 9.71 -0.91
C ILE A 98 -1.10 10.99 -1.51
N SER A 99 0.21 11.04 -1.71
CA SER A 99 0.87 12.22 -2.27
C SER A 99 1.07 12.05 -3.77
N SER A 100 0.81 13.12 -4.50
CA SER A 100 1.01 13.14 -5.96
C SER A 100 2.40 13.69 -6.30
N LYS A 101 2.89 13.37 -7.47
CA LYS A 101 4.12 13.95 -8.01
C LYS A 101 3.77 14.95 -9.08
N PRO A 102 4.17 16.23 -8.99
CA PRO A 102 4.75 16.88 -7.84
C PRO A 102 3.74 17.15 -6.72
N PRO A 103 4.12 17.49 -5.48
CA PRO A 103 5.48 17.77 -5.02
C PRO A 103 6.26 16.54 -4.51
N ALA A 104 5.58 15.42 -4.29
CA ALA A 104 6.28 14.22 -3.86
C ALA A 104 6.97 13.55 -5.07
N THR A 105 7.60 12.42 -4.80
CA THR A 105 8.17 11.56 -5.83
C THR A 105 7.40 10.25 -5.88
N ILE A 106 7.65 9.45 -6.92
CA ILE A 106 7.03 8.12 -7.01
C ILE A 106 7.58 7.25 -5.88
N GLU A 107 8.89 7.16 -5.76
CA GLU A 107 9.56 6.42 -4.70
C GLU A 107 9.96 7.37 -3.56
N TRP A 108 10.13 6.83 -2.36
CA TRP A 108 10.52 7.61 -1.20
C TRP A 108 12.02 7.97 -1.20
N GLU A 109 12.78 7.29 -2.02
CA GLU A 109 14.22 7.55 -2.14
C GLU A 109 14.61 7.92 -3.57
#